data_de854ffbb9c1e92c9c7cfd3016d5da19
#
_entry.id   de854ffbb9c1e92c9c7cfd3016d5da19
#
_cell.length_a   1.000
_cell.length_b   1.000
_cell.length_c   1.000
_cell.angle_alpha   90.00
_cell.angle_beta   90.00
_cell.angle_gamma   90.00
#
_symmetry.space_group_name_H-M   'P 1'
#
loop_
_entity.id
_entity.type
_entity.pdbx_description
1 polymer ?
#
loop_
_entity_poly.entity_id
_entity_poly.type
_entity_poly.pdbx_seq_one_letter_code
_entity_poly.pdbx_strand_id
1 'polypeptide(L)'
;MSRDICIFQSFLTPAHKAQITAAAEAAGMTPYFFTKDQFNAARDCVQHCEVLYAASPDLLRTAPATLKWYCASSAGVDAYCRDESLFANPNCLLSNSNAYGVTIAEHTIMVTLMLLRQ
;
A
#
# COMPACT_ATOMS: atom_id res chain seq x y z
N MET A 1 5.71 -22.76 -2.14
CA MET A 1 5.15 -21.46 -2.54
C MET A 1 5.46 -20.47 -1.45
N SER A 2 6.23 -19.44 -1.79
CA SER A 2 6.50 -18.38 -0.83
C SER A 2 5.26 -17.49 -0.69
N ARG A 3 4.80 -17.29 0.53
CA ARG A 3 3.71 -16.37 0.85
C ARG A 3 4.34 -15.11 1.41
N ASP A 4 4.95 -14.35 0.51
CA ASP A 4 5.71 -13.19 0.89
C ASP A 4 4.91 -11.91 0.68
N ILE A 5 5.23 -10.90 1.48
CA ILE A 5 4.63 -9.57 1.41
C ILE A 5 5.73 -8.58 1.06
N CYS A 6 5.52 -7.82 -0.01
CA CYS A 6 6.39 -6.70 -0.37
C CYS A 6 5.78 -5.41 0.18
N ILE A 7 6.56 -4.66 0.97
CA ILE A 7 6.12 -3.42 1.60
C ILE A 7 7.03 -2.30 1.10
N PHE A 8 6.47 -1.44 0.23
CA PHE A 8 7.19 -0.36 -0.41
C PHE A 8 6.68 0.99 0.12
N GLN A 9 7.12 1.33 1.33
CA GLN A 9 6.70 2.54 2.04
C GLN A 9 7.86 3.15 2.78
N SER A 10 8.01 4.47 2.71
CA SER A 10 9.11 5.19 3.37
C SER A 10 8.73 5.77 4.74
N PHE A 11 7.45 5.77 5.08
CA PHE A 11 6.97 6.43 6.31
C PHE A 11 6.87 5.51 7.52
N LEU A 12 7.19 4.24 7.39
CA LEU A 12 7.01 3.27 8.47
C LEU A 12 8.07 3.45 9.56
N THR A 13 7.62 3.53 10.80
CA THR A 13 8.49 3.56 11.97
C THR A 13 8.92 2.14 12.36
N PRO A 14 9.99 1.97 13.18
CA PRO A 14 10.34 0.64 13.69
C PRO A 14 9.19 -0.05 14.42
N ALA A 15 8.33 0.70 15.12
CA ALA A 15 7.16 0.14 15.80
C ALA A 15 6.14 -0.42 14.79
N HIS A 16 5.90 0.32 13.70
CA HIS A 16 5.02 -0.15 12.62
C HIS A 16 5.57 -1.43 11.99
N LYS A 17 6.86 -1.47 11.71
CA LYS A 17 7.50 -2.65 11.12
C LYS A 17 7.38 -3.87 12.03
N ALA A 18 7.54 -3.67 13.34
CA ALA A 18 7.40 -4.76 14.31
C ALA A 18 5.97 -5.31 14.32
N GLN A 19 4.96 -4.45 14.28
CA GLN A 19 3.56 -4.86 14.24
C GLN A 19 3.23 -5.63 12.97
N ILE A 20 3.70 -5.13 11.83
CA ILE A 20 3.49 -5.80 10.53
C ILE A 20 4.18 -7.16 10.52
N THR A 21 5.41 -7.23 11.00
CA THR A 21 6.17 -8.49 11.07
C THR A 21 5.48 -9.51 11.94
N ALA A 22 4.98 -9.11 13.11
CA ALA A 22 4.27 -10.01 14.01
C ALA A 22 2.99 -10.55 13.36
N ALA A 23 2.21 -9.68 12.71
CA ALA A 23 1.00 -10.08 12.03
C ALA A 23 1.26 -11.01 10.84
N ALA A 24 2.32 -10.73 10.07
CA ALA A 24 2.71 -11.54 8.93
C ALA A 24 3.17 -12.94 9.37
N GLU A 25 3.99 -13.00 10.39
CA GLU A 25 4.47 -14.29 10.93
C GLU A 25 3.31 -15.13 11.47
N ALA A 26 2.35 -14.51 12.14
CA ALA A 26 1.16 -15.19 12.63
C ALA A 26 0.33 -15.79 11.48
N ALA A 27 0.37 -15.17 10.30
CA ALA A 27 -0.31 -15.66 9.10
C ALA A 27 0.56 -16.61 8.26
N GLY A 28 1.79 -16.91 8.69
CA GLY A 28 2.72 -17.76 7.96
C GLY A 28 3.33 -17.07 6.74
N MET A 29 3.49 -15.75 6.78
CA MET A 29 4.01 -14.93 5.69
C MET A 29 5.29 -14.22 6.12
N THR A 30 6.14 -13.89 5.14
CA THR A 30 7.40 -13.17 5.38
C THR A 30 7.29 -11.77 4.79
N PRO A 31 7.41 -10.70 5.60
CA PRO A 31 7.41 -9.33 5.09
C PRO A 31 8.81 -8.88 4.69
N TYR A 32 8.89 -8.13 3.58
CA TYR A 32 10.11 -7.49 3.12
C TYR A 32 9.84 -5.99 2.99
N PHE A 33 10.68 -5.16 3.61
CA PHE A 33 10.48 -3.72 3.71
C PHE A 33 11.45 -2.98 2.78
N PHE A 34 10.93 -2.04 2.00
CA PHE A 34 11.72 -1.20 1.10
C PHE A 34 11.27 0.25 1.22
N THR A 35 12.22 1.17 1.08
CA THR A 35 11.93 2.60 0.99
C THR A 35 11.80 3.01 -0.49
N LYS A 36 11.34 4.24 -0.76
CA LYS A 36 11.08 4.70 -2.13
C LYS A 36 12.31 4.71 -3.01
N ASP A 37 13.49 4.89 -2.45
CA ASP A 37 14.77 4.87 -3.18
C ASP A 37 15.24 3.45 -3.51
N GLN A 38 14.54 2.42 -3.04
CA GLN A 38 14.86 1.01 -3.28
C GLN A 38 13.90 0.38 -4.30
N PHE A 39 13.47 1.13 -5.30
CA PHE A 39 12.48 0.66 -6.28
C PHE A 39 12.93 -0.63 -6.98
N ASN A 40 14.18 -0.70 -7.42
CA ASN A 40 14.68 -1.88 -8.14
C ASN A 40 14.66 -3.13 -7.25
N ALA A 41 15.03 -2.99 -5.99
CA ALA A 41 15.01 -4.10 -5.04
C ALA A 41 13.57 -4.55 -4.76
N ALA A 42 12.65 -3.59 -4.62
CA ALA A 42 11.23 -3.89 -4.43
C ALA A 42 10.64 -4.58 -5.65
N ARG A 43 11.00 -4.14 -6.85
CA ARG A 43 10.56 -4.77 -8.09
C ARG A 43 10.98 -6.24 -8.17
N ASP A 44 12.22 -6.53 -7.79
CA ASP A 44 12.69 -7.91 -7.78
C ASP A 44 11.97 -8.75 -6.72
N CYS A 45 11.70 -8.16 -5.56
CA CYS A 45 10.97 -8.84 -4.48
C CYS A 45 9.53 -9.16 -4.86
N VAL A 46 8.83 -8.22 -5.52
CA VAL A 46 7.41 -8.39 -5.84
C VAL A 46 7.16 -9.55 -6.82
N GLN A 47 8.17 -9.98 -7.56
CA GLN A 47 8.05 -11.12 -8.46
C GLN A 47 7.74 -12.43 -7.71
N HIS A 48 8.01 -12.48 -6.40
CA HIS A 48 7.82 -13.66 -5.56
C HIS A 48 6.75 -13.46 -4.49
N CYS A 49 6.07 -12.30 -4.50
CA CYS A 49 5.12 -11.94 -3.44
C CYS A 49 3.68 -12.20 -3.86
N GLU A 50 2.83 -12.51 -2.89
CA GLU A 50 1.39 -12.61 -3.07
C GLU A 50 0.68 -11.31 -2.68
N VAL A 51 1.32 -10.48 -1.84
CA VAL A 51 0.74 -9.23 -1.31
C VAL A 51 1.74 -8.10 -1.53
N LEU A 52 1.25 -6.96 -2.01
CA LEU A 52 2.02 -5.73 -2.16
C LEU A 52 1.31 -4.62 -1.40
N TYR A 53 2.02 -4.00 -0.45
CA TYR A 53 1.55 -2.83 0.27
C TYR A 53 2.36 -1.62 -0.18
N ALA A 54 1.74 -0.73 -0.93
CA ALA A 54 2.44 0.40 -1.55
C ALA A 54 1.46 1.49 -1.98
N ALA A 55 2.03 2.61 -2.42
CA ALA A 55 1.30 3.68 -3.12
C ALA A 55 2.06 3.99 -4.41
N SER A 56 2.26 2.97 -5.25
CA SER A 56 3.06 3.09 -6.46
C SER A 56 2.43 2.30 -7.60
N PRO A 57 1.71 2.97 -8.51
CA PRO A 57 1.23 2.31 -9.73
C PRO A 57 2.37 1.72 -10.57
N ASP A 58 3.54 2.37 -10.59
CA ASP A 58 4.69 1.89 -11.35
C ASP A 58 5.18 0.54 -10.84
N LEU A 59 5.24 0.36 -9.53
CA LEU A 59 5.65 -0.92 -8.94
C LEU A 59 4.57 -2.00 -9.18
N LEU A 60 3.30 -1.65 -9.05
CA LEU A 60 2.20 -2.57 -9.32
C LEU A 60 2.24 -3.08 -10.76
N ARG A 61 2.60 -2.20 -11.71
CA ARG A 61 2.69 -2.56 -13.13
C ARG A 61 3.73 -3.65 -13.39
N THR A 62 4.76 -3.75 -12.53
CA THR A 62 5.80 -4.79 -12.64
C THR A 62 5.41 -6.10 -11.99
N ALA A 63 4.33 -6.13 -11.20
CA ALA A 63 3.94 -7.31 -10.45
C ALA A 63 3.40 -8.42 -11.35
N PRO A 64 3.73 -9.69 -11.07
CA PRO A 64 3.25 -10.80 -11.86
C PRO A 64 1.80 -11.18 -11.53
N ALA A 65 1.21 -12.08 -12.32
CA ALA A 65 -0.14 -12.58 -12.10
C ALA A 65 -0.30 -13.37 -10.79
N THR A 66 0.79 -13.72 -10.14
CA THR A 66 0.77 -14.39 -8.84
C THR A 66 0.44 -13.43 -7.68
N LEU A 67 0.49 -12.11 -7.93
CA LEU A 67 0.08 -11.14 -6.93
C LEU A 67 -1.43 -11.23 -6.71
N LYS A 68 -1.84 -11.49 -5.48
CA LYS A 68 -3.26 -11.72 -5.14
C LYS A 68 -3.92 -10.52 -4.47
N TRP A 69 -3.13 -9.66 -3.81
CA TRP A 69 -3.66 -8.53 -3.08
C TRP A 69 -2.71 -7.32 -3.18
N TYR A 70 -3.26 -6.22 -3.66
CA TYR A 70 -2.59 -4.92 -3.63
C TYR A 70 -3.28 -4.05 -2.58
N CYS A 71 -2.56 -3.75 -1.51
CA CYS A 71 -3.04 -2.88 -0.44
C CYS A 71 -2.50 -1.48 -0.69
N ALA A 72 -3.36 -0.57 -1.14
CA ALA A 72 -2.98 0.81 -1.37
C ALA A 72 -2.95 1.57 -0.03
N SER A 73 -1.88 2.30 0.23
CA SER A 73 -1.77 3.12 1.43
C SER A 73 -2.55 4.42 1.33
N SER A 74 -3.03 4.77 0.14
CA SER A 74 -3.84 5.96 -0.11
C SER A 74 -5.33 5.68 0.05
N ALA A 75 -6.12 6.72 0.32
CA ALA A 75 -7.58 6.61 0.31
C ALA A 75 -8.12 6.59 -1.11
N GLY A 76 -7.54 7.40 -2.01
CA GLY A 76 -7.93 7.43 -3.42
C GLY A 76 -7.38 6.26 -4.20
N VAL A 77 -8.20 5.67 -5.05
CA VAL A 77 -7.83 4.52 -5.89
C VAL A 77 -8.04 4.79 -7.38
N ASP A 78 -8.27 6.03 -7.76
CA ASP A 78 -8.58 6.39 -9.15
C ASP A 78 -7.51 5.90 -10.13
N ALA A 79 -6.24 6.05 -9.77
CA ALA A 79 -5.13 5.64 -10.63
C ALA A 79 -5.14 4.14 -10.91
N TYR A 80 -5.69 3.35 -10.00
CA TYR A 80 -5.76 1.89 -10.13
C TYR A 80 -7.00 1.43 -10.86
N CYS A 81 -8.10 2.16 -10.74
CA CYS A 81 -9.37 1.80 -11.35
C CYS A 81 -9.46 2.20 -12.82
N ARG A 82 -8.67 3.21 -13.25
CA ARG A 82 -8.71 3.73 -14.63
C ARG A 82 -7.89 2.90 -15.60
N ASP A 83 -6.92 2.16 -15.12
CA ASP A 83 -5.97 1.42 -15.97
C ASP A 83 -5.95 -0.04 -15.55
N GLU A 84 -6.73 -0.86 -16.25
CA GLU A 84 -6.80 -2.29 -16.01
C GLU A 84 -5.47 -3.00 -16.29
N SER A 85 -4.60 -2.40 -17.11
CA SER A 85 -3.29 -2.99 -17.44
C SER A 85 -2.32 -3.01 -16.26
N LEU A 86 -2.63 -2.27 -15.17
CA LEU A 86 -1.82 -2.31 -13.97
C LEU A 86 -1.82 -3.68 -13.28
N PHE A 87 -2.90 -4.44 -13.46
CA PHE A 87 -3.06 -5.74 -12.80
C PHE A 87 -2.87 -6.86 -13.79
N ALA A 88 -1.77 -7.59 -13.66
CA ALA A 88 -1.55 -8.80 -14.44
C ALA A 88 -2.58 -9.90 -14.11
N ASN A 89 -3.04 -9.90 -12.85
CA ASN A 89 -4.12 -10.80 -12.41
C ASN A 89 -5.42 -9.99 -12.26
N PRO A 90 -6.43 -10.22 -13.11
CA PRO A 90 -7.70 -9.48 -13.02
C PRO A 90 -8.48 -9.77 -11.74
N ASN A 91 -8.15 -10.82 -11.02
CA ASN A 91 -8.78 -11.20 -9.75
C ASN A 91 -7.98 -10.72 -8.53
N CYS A 92 -6.93 -9.93 -8.73
CA CYS A 92 -6.17 -9.35 -7.63
C CYS A 92 -7.07 -8.42 -6.82
N LEU A 93 -7.06 -8.59 -5.49
CA LEU A 93 -7.84 -7.73 -4.61
C LEU A 93 -7.16 -6.36 -4.48
N LEU A 94 -7.95 -5.31 -4.59
CA LEU A 94 -7.51 -3.94 -4.35
C LEU A 94 -8.19 -3.43 -3.09
N SER A 95 -7.41 -3.05 -2.10
CA SER A 95 -7.92 -2.37 -0.91
C SER A 95 -7.25 -1.02 -0.75
N ASN A 96 -7.94 -0.11 -0.07
CA ASN A 96 -7.43 1.24 0.19
C ASN A 96 -7.47 1.53 1.70
N SER A 97 -6.92 2.68 2.08
CA SER A 97 -6.97 3.15 3.46
C SER A 97 -7.94 4.30 3.58
N ASN A 98 -8.86 4.21 4.54
CA ASN A 98 -9.76 5.31 4.91
C ASN A 98 -9.42 5.89 6.29
N ALA A 99 -8.24 5.58 6.81
CA ALA A 99 -7.81 6.01 8.14
C ALA A 99 -7.66 7.54 8.25
N TYR A 100 -7.53 8.23 7.13
CA TYR A 100 -7.37 9.69 7.09
C TYR A 100 -8.68 10.46 7.16
N GLY A 101 -9.82 9.78 7.00
CA GLY A 101 -11.13 10.44 6.86
C GLY A 101 -11.47 11.35 8.01
N VAL A 102 -11.30 10.90 9.25
CA VAL A 102 -11.60 11.70 10.44
C VAL A 102 -10.69 12.91 10.55
N THR A 103 -9.40 12.74 10.37
CA THR A 103 -8.41 13.83 10.44
C THR A 103 -8.68 14.89 9.38
N ILE A 104 -8.97 14.47 8.16
CA ILE A 104 -9.29 15.40 7.05
C ILE A 104 -10.58 16.15 7.36
N ALA A 105 -11.60 15.47 7.88
CA ALA A 105 -12.87 16.10 8.23
C ALA A 105 -12.69 17.14 9.33
N GLU A 106 -11.93 16.82 10.37
CA GLU A 106 -11.64 17.75 11.45
C GLU A 106 -10.90 19.00 10.95
N HIS A 107 -9.90 18.81 10.08
CA HIS A 107 -9.15 19.92 9.49
C HIS A 107 -10.07 20.81 8.64
N THR A 108 -10.93 20.22 7.84
CA THR A 108 -11.88 20.94 6.99
C THR A 108 -12.83 21.80 7.83
N ILE A 109 -13.36 21.24 8.90
CA ILE A 109 -14.25 21.97 9.82
C ILE A 109 -13.50 23.12 10.48
N MET A 110 -12.27 22.88 10.93
CA MET A 110 -11.44 23.92 11.56
C MET A 110 -11.19 25.08 10.61
N VAL A 111 -10.77 24.82 9.39
CA VAL A 111 -10.49 25.86 8.38
C VAL A 111 -11.76 26.63 8.04
N THR A 112 -12.89 25.97 7.89
CA THR A 112 -14.17 26.59 7.61
C THR A 112 -14.56 27.55 8.73
N LEU A 113 -14.46 27.16 9.98
CA LEU A 113 -14.76 28.01 11.12
C LEU A 113 -13.82 29.21 11.21
N MET A 114 -12.55 29.02 10.93
CA MET A 114 -11.57 30.11 10.91
C MET A 114 -11.92 31.16 9.85
N LEU A 115 -12.33 30.72 8.66
CA LEU A 115 -12.73 31.64 7.57
C LEU A 115 -13.99 32.42 7.91
N LEU A 116 -14.95 31.78 8.61
CA LEU A 116 -16.21 32.43 8.98
C LEU A 116 -16.03 33.51 10.05
N ARG A 117 -14.96 33.46 10.80
CA ARG A 117 -14.70 34.39 11.92
C ARG A 117 -13.77 35.54 11.58
N GLN A 118 -13.38 35.68 10.37
CA GLN A 118 -12.60 36.83 9.91
C GLN A 118 -13.44 38.10 9.77
#